data_f0cf14fd56109f7a223a424b3b2dd8a7
#
_entry.id   f0cf14fd56109f7a223a424b3b2dd8a7
#
_cell.length_a   1.000
_cell.length_b   1.000
_cell.length_c   1.000
_cell.angle_alpha   90.00
_cell.angle_beta   90.00
_cell.angle_gamma   90.00
#
_symmetry.space_group_name_H-M   'P 1'
#
loop_
_entity.id
_entity.type
_entity.pdbx_description
1 polymer ?
#
loop_
_entity_poly.entity_id
_entity_poly.type
_entity_poly.pdbx_seq_one_letter_code
_entity_poly.pdbx_strand_id
1 'polypeptide(L)'
;MKNSFLIVTATLLVSVFFSCTKERVTAGSVNEVYEFQSVDSTWKLLTLREKIGQTMLMLPDRKKELDLGDGSLDVYFKRYPVTGYFMGWKLFTGVPEEERVDFVRSSVEEYQKASELPLLFQQDYESGVGLQGMTPFPKEMALGAANSPELAYKYGKSVALECRSLGINWVLHPVADLNMNPLNPIVNTRSVSDDPEKAICLLSEQIKGLQDNSIAATIKHFPGDGVDYRDQHLMTTVNSLPEDMWKQYVFAGGFTNGSE
;
A
#
# COMPACT_ATOMS: atom_id res chain seq x y z
N MET A 1 2.09 -68.23 -25.51
CA MET A 1 1.85 -67.73 -24.16
C MET A 1 2.77 -66.52 -23.96
N LYS A 2 2.26 -65.31 -24.06
CA LYS A 2 3.01 -64.09 -23.87
C LYS A 2 2.40 -63.38 -22.66
N ASN A 3 3.13 -63.29 -21.53
CA ASN A 3 2.75 -62.59 -20.36
C ASN A 3 3.13 -61.11 -20.55
N SER A 4 2.13 -60.26 -20.63
CA SER A 4 2.29 -58.80 -20.60
C SER A 4 2.26 -58.35 -19.12
N PHE A 5 3.39 -57.87 -18.61
CA PHE A 5 3.47 -57.20 -17.31
C PHE A 5 2.99 -55.74 -17.49
N LEU A 6 1.90 -55.39 -16.82
CA LEU A 6 1.39 -54.03 -16.72
C LEU A 6 2.07 -53.36 -15.53
N ILE A 7 2.97 -52.45 -15.81
CA ILE A 7 3.59 -51.61 -14.75
C ILE A 7 2.66 -50.43 -14.56
N VAL A 8 1.95 -50.38 -13.42
CA VAL A 8 1.19 -49.25 -12.97
C VAL A 8 2.15 -48.35 -12.16
N THR A 9 2.63 -47.28 -12.77
CA THR A 9 3.33 -46.22 -12.10
C THR A 9 2.34 -45.34 -11.36
N ALA A 10 2.20 -45.52 -10.05
CA ALA A 10 1.45 -44.61 -9.19
C ALA A 10 2.26 -43.33 -9.01
N THR A 11 1.88 -42.30 -9.73
CA THR A 11 2.44 -40.92 -9.50
C THR A 11 1.80 -40.38 -8.23
N LEU A 12 2.56 -40.38 -7.14
CA LEU A 12 2.16 -39.76 -5.88
C LEU A 12 2.23 -38.23 -6.07
N LEU A 13 1.11 -37.60 -6.34
CA LEU A 13 0.98 -36.13 -6.27
C LEU A 13 0.99 -35.74 -4.79
N VAL A 14 2.15 -35.39 -4.27
CA VAL A 14 2.26 -34.70 -2.97
C VAL A 14 1.87 -33.26 -3.19
N SER A 15 0.57 -32.96 -3.04
CA SER A 15 0.11 -31.60 -2.89
C SER A 15 0.52 -31.11 -1.50
N VAL A 16 1.62 -30.36 -1.45
CA VAL A 16 2.02 -29.63 -0.24
C VAL A 16 1.06 -28.46 -0.11
N PHE A 17 -0.01 -28.68 0.63
CA PHE A 17 -0.84 -27.59 1.11
C PHE A 17 -0.06 -26.86 2.20
N PHE A 18 0.62 -25.76 1.87
CA PHE A 18 0.97 -24.76 2.85
C PHE A 18 -0.32 -24.04 3.23
N SER A 19 -1.08 -24.64 4.13
CA SER A 19 -2.13 -23.96 4.86
C SER A 19 -1.43 -23.00 5.83
N CYS A 20 -1.93 -21.78 5.95
CA CYS A 20 -1.61 -20.90 7.07
C CYS A 20 -2.05 -21.63 8.35
N THR A 21 -1.19 -22.50 8.89
CA THR A 21 -1.49 -23.22 10.12
C THR A 21 -1.47 -22.23 11.26
N LYS A 22 -2.48 -22.31 12.11
CA LYS A 22 -2.60 -21.64 13.41
C LYS A 22 -1.39 -21.93 14.30
N GLU A 23 -0.22 -21.37 14.00
CA GLU A 23 0.60 -20.90 15.08
C GLU A 23 -0.11 -19.64 15.59
N ARG A 24 -0.85 -19.78 16.69
CA ARG A 24 -1.17 -18.61 17.50
C ARG A 24 0.15 -17.90 17.67
N VAL A 25 0.29 -16.75 17.05
CA VAL A 25 1.25 -15.76 17.47
C VAL A 25 0.82 -15.46 18.90
N THR A 26 1.37 -16.23 19.85
CA THR A 26 1.29 -15.88 21.26
C THR A 26 1.87 -14.50 21.30
N ALA A 27 1.08 -13.53 21.75
CA ALA A 27 1.53 -12.19 22.05
C ALA A 27 2.81 -12.33 22.87
N GLY A 28 3.94 -12.31 22.19
CA GLY A 28 5.25 -12.12 22.80
C GLY A 28 5.10 -10.81 23.52
N SER A 29 5.47 -10.78 24.78
CA SER A 29 5.40 -9.63 25.64
C SER A 29 5.86 -8.39 24.84
N VAL A 30 4.92 -7.47 24.57
CA VAL A 30 5.17 -6.21 23.86
C VAL A 30 5.96 -5.28 24.79
N ASN A 31 7.14 -5.73 25.19
CA ASN A 31 8.17 -4.94 25.86
C ASN A 31 9.39 -4.72 24.96
N GLU A 32 9.35 -5.16 23.71
CA GLU A 32 10.15 -4.51 22.69
C GLU A 32 9.48 -3.17 22.38
N VAL A 33 9.74 -2.20 23.25
CA VAL A 33 9.73 -0.79 22.88
C VAL A 33 10.55 -0.78 21.59
N TYR A 34 9.88 -0.58 20.45
CA TYR A 34 10.57 -0.16 19.24
C TYR A 34 11.34 1.10 19.67
N GLU A 35 12.60 0.94 20.03
CA GLU A 35 13.51 2.07 20.04
C GLU A 35 13.44 2.61 18.62
N PHE A 36 12.64 3.65 18.44
CA PHE A 36 12.77 4.53 17.30
C PHE A 36 14.23 4.96 17.33
N GLN A 37 15.07 4.24 16.58
CA GLN A 37 16.44 4.62 16.39
C GLN A 37 16.39 6.08 15.93
N SER A 38 16.66 6.95 16.88
CA SER A 38 16.76 8.40 16.77
C SER A 38 15.93 8.97 15.61
N VAL A 39 14.68 9.35 15.91
CA VAL A 39 14.05 10.42 15.09
C VAL A 39 15.08 11.51 15.01
N ASP A 40 15.63 11.72 13.82
CA ASP A 40 16.61 12.75 13.57
C ASP A 40 16.15 14.03 14.26
N SER A 41 16.96 14.55 15.15
CA SER A 41 16.59 15.73 15.94
C SER A 41 16.49 17.00 15.08
N THR A 42 16.71 16.91 13.78
CA THR A 42 16.63 18.04 12.82
C THR A 42 15.27 18.72 12.86
N TRP A 43 14.17 18.01 13.17
CA TRP A 43 12.86 18.63 13.35
C TRP A 43 12.84 19.74 14.40
N LYS A 44 13.76 19.71 15.39
CA LYS A 44 13.88 20.74 16.42
C LYS A 44 14.40 22.07 15.87
N LEU A 45 15.15 21.99 14.77
CA LEU A 45 15.73 23.14 14.09
C LEU A 45 14.76 23.82 13.13
N LEU A 46 13.68 23.13 12.76
CA LEU A 46 12.66 23.66 11.86
C LEU A 46 11.92 24.84 12.48
N THR A 47 11.64 25.83 11.67
CA THR A 47 10.74 26.93 12.01
C THR A 47 9.32 26.44 12.22
N LEU A 48 8.46 27.21 12.87
CA LEU A 48 7.06 26.86 13.04
C LEU A 48 6.36 26.63 11.69
N ARG A 49 6.70 27.44 10.67
CA ARG A 49 6.13 27.29 9.32
C ARG A 49 6.52 25.96 8.69
N GLU A 50 7.77 25.58 8.78
CA GLU A 50 8.23 24.28 8.28
C GLU A 50 7.58 23.12 9.03
N LYS A 51 7.49 23.20 10.37
CA LYS A 51 6.79 22.19 11.17
C LYS A 51 5.33 22.00 10.74
N ILE A 52 4.62 23.11 10.50
CA ILE A 52 3.24 23.06 9.98
C ILE A 52 3.24 22.44 8.58
N GLY A 53 4.15 22.86 7.70
CA GLY A 53 4.27 22.30 6.36
C GLY A 53 4.51 20.79 6.36
N GLN A 54 5.29 20.28 7.31
CA GLN A 54 5.56 18.84 7.45
C GLN A 54 4.34 18.01 7.90
N THR A 55 3.22 18.63 8.22
CA THR A 55 1.94 17.95 8.45
C THR A 55 1.03 17.95 7.23
N MET A 56 1.48 18.53 6.10
CA MET A 56 0.67 18.73 4.90
C MET A 56 1.23 17.96 3.71
N LEU A 57 0.41 17.09 3.13
CA LEU A 57 0.70 16.44 1.86
C LEU A 57 -0.19 17.05 0.78
N MET A 58 0.40 17.40 -0.35
CA MET A 58 -0.29 18.11 -1.43
C MET A 58 -0.57 17.18 -2.61
N LEU A 59 -1.66 17.47 -3.33
CA LEU A 59 -1.79 16.98 -4.69
C LEU A 59 -0.84 17.80 -5.57
N PRO A 60 0.04 17.20 -6.36
CA PRO A 60 0.83 17.97 -7.30
C PRO A 60 -0.11 18.38 -8.41
N ASP A 61 -0.47 19.62 -8.40
CA ASP A 61 -0.83 20.25 -9.64
C ASP A 61 0.38 20.17 -10.57
N ARG A 62 0.16 20.10 -11.85
CA ARG A 62 1.27 20.13 -12.81
C ARG A 62 2.17 21.30 -12.45
N LYS A 63 3.46 21.17 -12.72
CA LYS A 63 4.43 22.26 -12.60
C LYS A 63 3.90 23.60 -13.16
N LYS A 64 3.02 23.56 -14.18
CA LYS A 64 2.34 24.72 -14.77
C LYS A 64 1.25 25.34 -13.87
N GLU A 65 0.74 24.57 -12.91
CA GLU A 65 -0.38 24.95 -12.03
C GLU A 65 0.11 25.31 -10.63
N LEU A 66 1.41 25.02 -10.33
CA LEU A 66 2.04 25.56 -9.13
C LEU A 66 2.09 27.08 -9.31
N ASP A 67 1.52 27.80 -8.36
CA ASP A 67 1.65 29.27 -8.31
C ASP A 67 3.11 29.62 -7.93
N LEU A 68 3.97 29.54 -8.94
CA LEU A 68 5.38 29.88 -8.78
C LEU A 68 5.56 31.41 -8.67
N GLY A 69 4.54 32.20 -9.01
CA GLY A 69 4.70 33.64 -9.17
C GLY A 69 5.84 33.95 -10.15
N ASP A 70 6.73 34.85 -9.77
CA ASP A 70 7.96 35.16 -10.50
C ASP A 70 9.13 34.27 -10.05
N GLY A 71 8.88 33.21 -9.25
CA GLY A 71 9.89 32.37 -8.61
C GLY A 71 10.12 31.05 -9.34
N SER A 72 11.17 30.35 -8.88
CA SER A 72 11.53 28.99 -9.26
C SER A 72 10.95 28.00 -8.24
N LEU A 73 11.10 26.69 -8.51
CA LEU A 73 10.64 25.65 -7.59
C LEU A 73 11.27 25.74 -6.19
N ASP A 74 12.51 26.14 -6.08
CA ASP A 74 13.18 26.34 -4.79
C ASP A 74 12.55 27.49 -3.98
N VAL A 75 12.17 28.59 -4.63
CA VAL A 75 11.40 29.66 -4.01
C VAL A 75 10.02 29.17 -3.59
N TYR A 76 9.37 28.36 -4.41
CA TYR A 76 8.09 27.76 -4.09
C TYR A 76 8.18 26.86 -2.85
N PHE A 77 9.16 25.94 -2.76
CA PHE A 77 9.32 25.03 -1.63
C PHE A 77 9.70 25.76 -0.33
N LYS A 78 10.47 26.85 -0.41
CA LYS A 78 10.70 27.73 0.76
C LYS A 78 9.42 28.38 1.25
N ARG A 79 8.55 28.78 0.34
CA ARG A 79 7.24 29.36 0.67
C ARG A 79 6.26 28.32 1.22
N TYR A 80 6.28 27.12 0.68
CA TYR A 80 5.39 26.01 1.03
C TYR A 80 6.18 24.73 1.37
N PRO A 81 6.76 24.67 2.59
CA PRO A 81 7.64 23.57 2.99
C PRO A 81 6.85 22.32 3.40
N VAL A 82 6.05 21.78 2.47
CA VAL A 82 5.19 20.61 2.68
C VAL A 82 5.99 19.33 2.84
N THR A 83 5.37 18.30 3.46
CA THR A 83 6.02 17.00 3.66
C THR A 83 6.17 16.21 2.38
N GLY A 84 5.33 16.42 1.38
CA GLY A 84 5.39 15.67 0.14
C GLY A 84 4.16 15.83 -0.76
N TYR A 85 4.09 14.93 -1.74
CA TYR A 85 3.11 14.99 -2.81
C TYR A 85 2.47 13.63 -3.08
N PHE A 86 1.16 13.64 -3.32
CA PHE A 86 0.44 12.50 -3.90
C PHE A 86 0.57 12.56 -5.42
N MET A 87 1.31 11.63 -6.02
CA MET A 87 1.64 11.60 -7.46
C MET A 87 0.51 10.94 -8.27
N GLY A 88 -0.70 11.52 -8.19
CA GLY A 88 -1.93 10.95 -8.74
C GLY A 88 -2.12 11.17 -10.24
N TRP A 89 -3.25 10.68 -10.75
CA TRP A 89 -3.61 10.70 -12.18
C TRP A 89 -3.66 12.11 -12.80
N LYS A 90 -3.95 13.15 -12.02
CA LYS A 90 -3.95 14.53 -12.51
C LYS A 90 -2.59 14.97 -13.03
N LEU A 91 -1.52 14.45 -12.43
CA LEU A 91 -0.15 14.70 -12.88
C LEU A 91 0.06 14.27 -14.34
N PHE A 92 -0.63 13.21 -14.77
CA PHE A 92 -0.50 12.65 -16.12
C PHE A 92 -1.37 13.30 -17.18
N THR A 93 -2.24 14.25 -16.82
CA THR A 93 -3.16 14.84 -17.80
C THR A 93 -2.39 15.48 -18.96
N GLY A 94 -2.55 14.91 -20.18
CA GLY A 94 -1.86 15.34 -21.40
C GLY A 94 -0.42 14.87 -21.54
N VAL A 95 0.03 13.93 -20.68
CA VAL A 95 1.28 13.20 -20.85
C VAL A 95 0.97 11.90 -21.60
N PRO A 96 1.60 11.65 -22.77
CA PRO A 96 1.47 10.39 -23.48
C PRO A 96 1.80 9.21 -22.58
N GLU A 97 1.12 8.10 -22.77
CA GLU A 97 1.22 6.96 -21.85
C GLU A 97 2.65 6.39 -21.79
N GLU A 98 3.30 6.32 -22.90
CA GLU A 98 4.70 5.87 -23.07
C GLU A 98 5.71 6.79 -22.37
N GLU A 99 5.37 8.04 -22.10
CA GLU A 99 6.26 9.02 -21.47
C GLU A 99 6.05 9.12 -19.95
N ARG A 100 4.99 8.51 -19.40
CA ARG A 100 4.58 8.70 -18.00
C ARG A 100 5.62 8.22 -16.98
N VAL A 101 6.32 7.14 -17.26
CA VAL A 101 7.38 6.62 -16.39
C VAL A 101 8.51 7.64 -16.22
N ASP A 102 9.01 8.17 -17.33
CA ASP A 102 10.10 9.16 -17.31
C ASP A 102 9.61 10.50 -16.76
N PHE A 103 8.35 10.85 -17.02
CA PHE A 103 7.73 12.05 -16.47
C PHE A 103 7.61 12.02 -14.95
N VAL A 104 7.20 10.88 -14.36
CA VAL A 104 7.13 10.73 -12.87
C VAL A 104 8.53 10.82 -12.30
N ARG A 105 9.47 10.06 -12.85
CA ARG A 105 10.85 10.03 -12.36
C ARG A 105 11.47 11.43 -12.38
N SER A 106 11.40 12.13 -13.50
CA SER A 106 11.94 13.48 -13.63
C SER A 106 11.24 14.49 -12.71
N SER A 107 9.92 14.37 -12.53
CA SER A 107 9.17 15.24 -11.61
C SER A 107 9.61 15.04 -10.15
N VAL A 108 9.76 13.78 -9.71
CA VAL A 108 10.25 13.45 -8.37
C VAL A 108 11.67 14.00 -8.16
N GLU A 109 12.58 13.77 -9.11
CA GLU A 109 13.94 14.27 -9.03
C GLU A 109 14.01 15.80 -8.97
N GLU A 110 13.22 16.47 -9.82
CA GLU A 110 13.16 17.93 -9.86
C GLU A 110 12.61 18.52 -8.56
N TYR A 111 11.54 17.96 -8.01
CA TYR A 111 10.94 18.42 -6.77
C TYR A 111 11.89 18.21 -5.58
N GLN A 112 12.47 17.02 -5.47
CA GLN A 112 13.41 16.73 -4.39
C GLN A 112 14.66 17.62 -4.47
N LYS A 113 15.17 17.88 -5.66
CA LYS A 113 16.32 18.75 -5.87
C LYS A 113 16.03 20.20 -5.46
N ALA A 114 14.81 20.68 -5.65
CA ALA A 114 14.39 22.03 -5.32
C ALA A 114 14.01 22.21 -3.83
N SER A 115 13.72 21.13 -3.11
CA SER A 115 13.37 21.17 -1.71
C SER A 115 14.58 20.98 -0.81
N GLU A 116 14.71 21.83 0.23
CA GLU A 116 15.74 21.68 1.27
C GLU A 116 15.42 20.51 2.24
N LEU A 117 14.14 20.13 2.35
CA LEU A 117 13.69 19.02 3.18
C LEU A 117 13.44 17.75 2.33
N PRO A 118 13.67 16.57 2.89
CA PRO A 118 13.26 15.33 2.24
C PRO A 118 11.76 15.33 1.98
N LEU A 119 11.35 14.94 0.77
CA LEU A 119 9.94 14.85 0.36
C LEU A 119 9.44 13.41 0.37
N LEU A 120 8.20 13.24 0.77
CA LEU A 120 7.45 11.99 0.60
C LEU A 120 6.68 12.06 -0.72
N PHE A 121 6.89 11.07 -1.57
CA PHE A 121 6.17 10.91 -2.82
C PHE A 121 5.25 9.70 -2.69
N GLN A 122 3.96 9.97 -2.67
CA GLN A 122 2.92 9.00 -2.35
C GLN A 122 2.08 8.65 -3.57
N GLN A 123 1.64 7.39 -3.66
CA GLN A 123 0.66 6.94 -4.66
C GLN A 123 -0.12 5.72 -4.14
N ASP A 124 -1.28 5.44 -4.72
CA ASP A 124 -2.09 4.26 -4.35
C ASP A 124 -1.40 2.95 -4.72
N TYR A 125 -1.10 2.73 -5.97
CA TYR A 125 -0.42 1.56 -6.56
C TYR A 125 -0.89 0.20 -6.01
N GLU A 126 -2.20 0.08 -5.78
CA GLU A 126 -2.83 -1.13 -5.20
C GLU A 126 -2.64 -2.39 -6.05
N SER A 127 -2.53 -2.23 -7.36
CA SER A 127 -2.28 -3.34 -8.31
C SER A 127 -0.95 -3.11 -9.04
N GLY A 128 0.09 -2.74 -8.28
CA GLY A 128 1.37 -2.32 -8.85
C GLY A 128 1.34 -0.91 -9.41
N VAL A 129 2.44 -0.48 -10.00
CA VAL A 129 2.58 0.87 -10.56
C VAL A 129 1.62 1.12 -11.72
N GLY A 130 1.37 0.09 -12.54
CA GLY A 130 0.35 0.12 -13.60
C GLY A 130 0.61 1.09 -14.75
N LEU A 131 1.80 1.66 -14.85
CA LEU A 131 2.22 2.47 -15.99
C LEU A 131 2.73 1.58 -17.13
N GLN A 132 2.65 2.07 -18.36
CA GLN A 132 3.17 1.35 -19.53
C GLN A 132 4.67 1.03 -19.36
N GLY A 133 5.02 -0.23 -19.55
CA GLY A 133 6.39 -0.74 -19.35
C GLY A 133 6.68 -1.24 -17.93
N MET A 134 5.74 -1.07 -16.99
CA MET A 134 5.80 -1.65 -15.65
C MET A 134 5.02 -2.98 -15.58
N THR A 135 5.20 -3.74 -14.51
CA THR A 135 4.55 -5.04 -14.35
C THR A 135 3.05 -4.88 -14.11
N PRO A 136 2.18 -5.53 -14.92
CA PRO A 136 0.76 -5.56 -14.65
C PRO A 136 0.47 -6.58 -13.53
N PHE A 137 0.12 -6.11 -12.35
CA PHE A 137 -0.26 -6.95 -11.23
C PHE A 137 -1.77 -7.24 -11.25
N PRO A 138 -2.20 -8.44 -10.80
CA PRO A 138 -3.61 -8.72 -10.60
C PRO A 138 -4.16 -7.93 -9.41
N LYS A 139 -5.51 -7.88 -9.30
CA LYS A 139 -6.17 -7.33 -8.12
C LYS A 139 -5.94 -8.20 -6.88
N GLU A 140 -6.04 -7.62 -5.69
CA GLU A 140 -5.79 -8.27 -4.40
C GLU A 140 -6.59 -9.58 -4.19
N MET A 141 -7.80 -9.64 -4.70
CA MET A 141 -8.60 -10.87 -4.65
C MET A 141 -7.91 -12.08 -5.29
N ALA A 142 -7.10 -11.87 -6.33
CA ALA A 142 -6.32 -12.94 -6.94
C ALA A 142 -5.19 -13.41 -6.01
N LEU A 143 -4.56 -12.50 -5.27
CA LEU A 143 -3.59 -12.85 -4.22
C LEU A 143 -4.28 -13.66 -3.12
N GLY A 144 -5.49 -13.25 -2.71
CA GLY A 144 -6.34 -13.99 -1.79
C GLY A 144 -6.68 -15.40 -2.29
N ALA A 145 -6.98 -15.56 -3.58
CA ALA A 145 -7.24 -16.86 -4.19
C ALA A 145 -6.00 -17.74 -4.21
N ALA A 146 -4.81 -17.19 -4.44
CA ALA A 146 -3.54 -17.91 -4.39
C ALA A 146 -3.21 -18.40 -2.97
N ASN A 147 -3.66 -17.69 -1.94
CA ASN A 147 -3.50 -18.04 -0.53
C ASN A 147 -2.06 -18.44 -0.15
N SER A 148 -1.09 -17.67 -0.62
CA SER A 148 0.33 -17.93 -0.41
C SER A 148 1.02 -16.72 0.23
N PRO A 149 1.44 -16.81 1.49
CA PRO A 149 2.21 -15.76 2.17
C PRO A 149 3.51 -15.41 1.42
N GLU A 150 4.17 -16.40 0.84
CA GLU A 150 5.38 -16.18 0.04
C GLU A 150 5.09 -15.32 -1.20
N LEU A 151 3.97 -15.58 -1.89
CA LEU A 151 3.56 -14.76 -3.04
C LEU A 151 3.15 -13.36 -2.60
N ALA A 152 2.52 -13.20 -1.43
CA ALA A 152 2.17 -11.92 -0.86
C ALA A 152 3.42 -11.07 -0.59
N TYR A 153 4.45 -11.65 0.03
CA TYR A 153 5.74 -10.99 0.21
C TYR A 153 6.37 -10.58 -1.14
N LYS A 154 6.42 -11.51 -2.09
CA LYS A 154 6.98 -11.22 -3.43
C LYS A 154 6.22 -10.12 -4.15
N TYR A 155 4.90 -10.09 -4.01
CA TYR A 155 4.05 -9.04 -4.55
C TYR A 155 4.46 -7.67 -3.99
N GLY A 156 4.47 -7.52 -2.66
CA GLY A 156 4.89 -6.29 -1.99
C GLY A 156 6.31 -5.85 -2.38
N LYS A 157 7.26 -6.80 -2.40
CA LYS A 157 8.63 -6.56 -2.85
C LYS A 157 8.70 -6.04 -4.28
N SER A 158 7.97 -6.65 -5.21
CA SER A 158 8.01 -6.25 -6.62
C SER A 158 7.43 -4.86 -6.82
N VAL A 159 6.29 -4.54 -6.17
CA VAL A 159 5.72 -3.19 -6.15
C VAL A 159 6.74 -2.19 -5.59
N ALA A 160 7.43 -2.52 -4.50
CA ALA A 160 8.42 -1.64 -3.89
C ALA A 160 9.60 -1.34 -4.84
N LEU A 161 10.10 -2.34 -5.55
CA LEU A 161 11.21 -2.14 -6.50
C LEU A 161 10.81 -1.23 -7.66
N GLU A 162 9.59 -1.38 -8.19
CA GLU A 162 9.07 -0.48 -9.23
C GLU A 162 8.85 0.94 -8.70
N CYS A 163 8.24 1.10 -7.51
CA CYS A 163 8.08 2.40 -6.86
C CYS A 163 9.42 3.13 -6.70
N ARG A 164 10.43 2.44 -6.20
CA ARG A 164 11.77 3.01 -6.02
C ARG A 164 12.40 3.45 -7.35
N SER A 165 12.15 2.72 -8.43
CA SER A 165 12.66 3.10 -9.76
C SER A 165 12.08 4.42 -10.26
N LEU A 166 10.95 4.86 -9.69
CA LEU A 166 10.28 6.13 -9.96
C LEU A 166 10.59 7.21 -8.92
N GLY A 167 11.28 6.86 -7.83
CA GLY A 167 11.49 7.73 -6.69
C GLY A 167 10.28 7.84 -5.74
N ILE A 168 9.23 7.04 -5.95
CA ILE A 168 8.12 6.91 -5.01
C ILE A 168 8.63 6.17 -3.77
N ASN A 169 8.33 6.71 -2.58
CA ASN A 169 8.82 6.18 -1.31
C ASN A 169 7.70 5.84 -0.31
N TRP A 170 6.44 6.07 -0.69
CA TRP A 170 5.27 5.78 0.12
C TRP A 170 4.09 5.33 -0.74
N VAL A 171 3.42 4.25 -0.36
CA VAL A 171 2.22 3.76 -1.04
C VAL A 171 1.02 3.70 -0.10
N LEU A 172 -0.17 4.05 -0.61
CA LEU A 172 -1.45 3.89 0.07
C LEU A 172 -1.99 2.47 -0.18
N HIS A 173 -1.27 1.49 0.30
CA HIS A 173 -1.43 0.08 0.05
C HIS A 173 -0.79 -0.73 1.19
N PRO A 174 -1.38 -1.88 1.60
CA PRO A 174 -2.48 -2.62 1.01
C PRO A 174 -3.87 -2.17 1.44
N VAL A 175 -4.90 -2.64 0.68
CA VAL A 175 -6.30 -2.54 1.06
C VAL A 175 -6.63 -3.69 2.01
N ALA A 176 -6.92 -3.36 3.26
CA ALA A 176 -7.23 -4.32 4.31
C ALA A 176 -8.74 -4.47 4.60
N ASP A 177 -9.55 -3.81 3.79
CA ASP A 177 -11.00 -3.98 3.86
C ASP A 177 -11.39 -5.42 3.56
N LEU A 178 -12.22 -6.01 4.41
CA LEU A 178 -12.79 -7.32 4.19
C LEU A 178 -14.00 -7.23 3.24
N ASN A 179 -14.12 -8.18 2.31
CA ASN A 179 -15.23 -8.23 1.37
C ASN A 179 -16.50 -8.80 2.01
N MET A 180 -17.05 -8.09 3.00
CA MET A 180 -18.21 -8.53 3.80
C MET A 180 -19.52 -8.45 3.03
N ASN A 181 -19.61 -7.55 2.06
CA ASN A 181 -20.80 -7.32 1.27
C ASN A 181 -20.46 -7.39 -0.23
N PRO A 182 -20.94 -8.42 -0.95
CA PRO A 182 -20.65 -8.57 -2.39
C PRO A 182 -21.26 -7.45 -3.25
N LEU A 183 -22.19 -6.66 -2.71
CA LEU A 183 -22.78 -5.50 -3.38
C LEU A 183 -21.97 -4.22 -3.14
N ASN A 184 -20.93 -4.25 -2.32
CA ASN A 184 -20.06 -3.09 -2.12
C ASN A 184 -19.33 -2.74 -3.44
N PRO A 185 -19.50 -1.51 -3.98
CA PRO A 185 -18.93 -1.18 -5.28
C PRO A 185 -17.44 -0.79 -5.20
N ILE A 186 -16.92 -0.52 -3.99
CA ILE A 186 -15.60 0.06 -3.79
C ILE A 186 -14.57 -0.99 -3.41
N VAL A 187 -14.87 -1.84 -2.45
CA VAL A 187 -13.93 -2.87 -1.95
C VAL A 187 -13.81 -4.01 -2.94
N ASN A 188 -14.85 -4.79 -3.14
CA ASN A 188 -14.95 -5.83 -4.16
C ASN A 188 -13.62 -6.57 -4.43
N THR A 189 -13.09 -6.53 -5.66
CA THR A 189 -11.84 -7.19 -6.07
C THR A 189 -10.57 -6.58 -5.47
N ARG A 190 -10.67 -5.46 -4.78
CA ARG A 190 -9.57 -4.83 -4.05
C ARG A 190 -9.32 -5.53 -2.70
N SER A 191 -10.29 -6.27 -2.17
CA SER A 191 -10.11 -7.05 -0.95
C SER A 191 -9.36 -8.36 -1.23
N VAL A 192 -8.48 -8.72 -0.31
CA VAL A 192 -7.77 -10.00 -0.35
C VAL A 192 -8.64 -11.16 0.13
N SER A 193 -9.60 -10.89 1.06
CA SER A 193 -10.48 -11.91 1.65
C SER A 193 -11.66 -11.29 2.38
N ASP A 194 -12.66 -12.13 2.68
CA ASP A 194 -13.73 -11.90 3.67
C ASP A 194 -13.39 -12.51 5.04
N ASP A 195 -12.34 -13.32 5.11
CA ASP A 195 -11.82 -13.93 6.32
C ASP A 195 -10.70 -13.05 6.93
N PRO A 196 -10.88 -12.53 8.16
CA PRO A 196 -9.90 -11.66 8.80
C PRO A 196 -8.56 -12.34 9.07
N GLU A 197 -8.53 -13.62 9.48
CA GLU A 197 -7.27 -14.33 9.76
C GLU A 197 -6.44 -14.50 8.49
N LYS A 198 -7.09 -14.86 7.39
CA LYS A 198 -6.46 -14.95 6.08
C LYS A 198 -5.97 -13.60 5.58
N ALA A 199 -6.77 -12.55 5.73
CA ALA A 199 -6.38 -11.21 5.33
C ALA A 199 -5.14 -10.74 6.09
N ILE A 200 -5.12 -10.89 7.43
CA ILE A 200 -3.96 -10.54 8.27
C ILE A 200 -2.71 -11.29 7.80
N CYS A 201 -2.80 -12.60 7.59
CA CYS A 201 -1.67 -13.42 7.18
C CYS A 201 -1.05 -12.93 5.87
N LEU A 202 -1.87 -12.71 4.84
CA LEU A 202 -1.38 -12.31 3.53
C LEU A 202 -0.90 -10.86 3.49
N LEU A 203 -1.66 -9.94 4.11
CA LEU A 203 -1.35 -8.52 4.08
C LEU A 203 -0.12 -8.18 4.93
N SER A 204 0.13 -8.91 6.04
CA SER A 204 1.37 -8.76 6.82
C SER A 204 2.61 -9.05 5.98
N GLU A 205 2.59 -10.13 5.21
CA GLU A 205 3.71 -10.48 4.35
C GLU A 205 3.87 -9.49 3.18
N GLN A 206 2.77 -8.97 2.64
CA GLN A 206 2.82 -7.96 1.60
C GLN A 206 3.42 -6.64 2.12
N ILE A 207 3.00 -6.18 3.31
CA ILE A 207 3.58 -5.00 3.97
C ILE A 207 5.06 -5.22 4.24
N LYS A 208 5.43 -6.40 4.74
CA LYS A 208 6.83 -6.75 4.95
C LYS A 208 7.63 -6.68 3.66
N GLY A 209 7.07 -7.17 2.55
CA GLY A 209 7.69 -7.06 1.23
C GLY A 209 7.93 -5.60 0.78
N LEU A 210 6.98 -4.69 1.08
CA LEU A 210 7.13 -3.25 0.83
C LEU A 210 8.22 -2.64 1.72
N GLN A 211 8.15 -2.85 3.03
CA GLN A 211 9.00 -2.19 4.02
C GLN A 211 10.45 -2.70 3.99
N ASP A 212 10.68 -4.00 3.81
CA ASP A 212 12.02 -4.59 3.62
C ASP A 212 12.74 -4.00 2.39
N ASN A 213 11.98 -3.39 1.47
CA ASN A 213 12.49 -2.73 0.28
C ASN A 213 12.33 -1.19 0.33
N SER A 214 12.25 -0.62 1.53
CA SER A 214 12.30 0.82 1.81
C SER A 214 11.12 1.62 1.21
N ILE A 215 9.92 1.04 1.19
CA ILE A 215 8.68 1.73 0.86
C ILE A 215 7.79 1.77 2.09
N ALA A 216 7.37 2.97 2.48
CA ALA A 216 6.35 3.14 3.52
C ALA A 216 5.00 2.63 2.99
N ALA A 217 4.30 1.84 3.82
CA ALA A 217 3.00 1.29 3.51
C ALA A 217 1.91 1.92 4.36
N THR A 218 0.73 2.11 3.80
CA THR A 218 -0.45 2.59 4.53
C THR A 218 -1.60 1.62 4.34
N ILE A 219 -2.00 1.00 5.43
CA ILE A 219 -3.18 0.13 5.48
C ILE A 219 -4.43 1.00 5.34
N LYS A 220 -5.35 0.61 4.47
CA LYS A 220 -6.60 1.34 4.21
C LYS A 220 -7.76 0.38 3.97
N HIS A 221 -9.01 0.81 4.24
CA HIS A 221 -9.45 2.13 4.69
C HIS A 221 -9.91 2.03 6.15
N PHE A 222 -9.18 2.53 7.06
CA PHE A 222 -9.56 2.49 8.47
C PHE A 222 -10.76 3.43 8.74
N PRO A 223 -11.80 3.01 9.46
CA PRO A 223 -11.98 1.72 10.17
C PRO A 223 -12.57 0.58 9.33
N GLY A 224 -12.78 0.75 8.03
CA GLY A 224 -13.19 -0.28 7.07
C GLY A 224 -14.42 0.07 6.25
N ASP A 225 -14.36 -0.19 4.93
CA ASP A 225 -15.37 0.19 3.93
C ASP A 225 -16.14 -0.99 3.32
N GLY A 226 -15.83 -2.24 3.68
CA GLY A 226 -16.34 -3.44 3.01
C GLY A 226 -17.79 -3.84 3.32
N VAL A 227 -18.54 -3.08 4.11
CA VAL A 227 -19.86 -3.45 4.64
C VAL A 227 -21.02 -2.82 3.86
N ASP A 228 -20.96 -1.52 3.58
CA ASP A 228 -22.04 -0.77 2.94
C ASP A 228 -22.11 -1.05 1.43
N TYR A 229 -23.30 -1.04 0.85
CA TYR A 229 -23.53 -1.16 -0.60
C TYR A 229 -23.41 0.19 -1.34
N ARG A 230 -23.23 1.26 -0.61
CA ARG A 230 -23.12 2.62 -1.17
C ARG A 230 -21.67 2.99 -1.42
N ASP A 231 -21.45 3.89 -2.35
CA ASP A 231 -20.15 4.47 -2.65
C ASP A 231 -19.89 5.69 -1.74
N GLN A 232 -18.87 5.61 -0.89
CA GLN A 232 -18.51 6.70 0.02
C GLN A 232 -18.06 7.99 -0.69
N HIS A 233 -17.69 7.92 -1.96
CA HIS A 233 -17.37 9.12 -2.75
C HIS A 233 -18.61 9.89 -3.17
N LEU A 234 -19.79 9.26 -3.15
CA LEU A 234 -21.04 9.83 -3.62
C LEU A 234 -22.02 10.12 -2.47
N MET A 235 -21.96 9.37 -1.39
CA MET A 235 -22.89 9.50 -0.27
C MET A 235 -22.32 8.93 1.04
N THR A 236 -22.95 9.26 2.15
CA THR A 236 -22.59 8.72 3.47
C THR A 236 -22.78 7.21 3.50
N THR A 237 -21.75 6.49 3.88
CA THR A 237 -21.79 5.05 4.15
C THR A 237 -22.00 4.77 5.65
N VAL A 238 -22.54 3.61 5.98
CA VAL A 238 -22.81 3.21 7.35
C VAL A 238 -22.31 1.79 7.57
N ASN A 239 -21.44 1.62 8.56
CA ASN A 239 -21.08 0.29 9.02
C ASN A 239 -22.19 -0.21 9.96
N SER A 240 -22.94 -1.22 9.50
CA SER A 240 -24.09 -1.79 10.21
C SER A 240 -23.77 -3.09 10.95
N LEU A 241 -22.49 -3.45 11.06
CA LEU A 241 -22.08 -4.65 11.79
C LEU A 241 -22.41 -4.52 13.30
N PRO A 242 -22.81 -5.61 13.95
CA PRO A 242 -22.81 -5.71 15.42
C PRO A 242 -21.42 -5.38 15.98
N GLU A 243 -21.36 -4.85 17.20
CA GLU A 243 -20.11 -4.32 17.77
C GLU A 243 -18.98 -5.37 17.85
N ASP A 244 -19.30 -6.60 18.18
CA ASP A 244 -18.35 -7.71 18.24
C ASP A 244 -17.79 -8.08 16.86
N MET A 245 -18.63 -8.11 15.82
CA MET A 245 -18.21 -8.31 14.44
C MET A 245 -17.44 -7.10 13.93
N TRP A 246 -17.87 -5.88 14.27
CA TRP A 246 -17.16 -4.67 13.88
C TRP A 246 -15.76 -4.62 14.48
N LYS A 247 -15.59 -5.02 15.74
CA LYS A 247 -14.26 -5.14 16.36
C LYS A 247 -13.36 -6.11 15.59
N GLN A 248 -13.86 -7.29 15.24
CA GLN A 248 -13.11 -8.25 14.44
C GLN A 248 -12.73 -7.70 13.06
N TYR A 249 -13.67 -7.00 12.43
CA TYR A 249 -13.45 -6.35 11.15
C TYR A 249 -12.36 -5.28 11.21
N VAL A 250 -12.42 -4.40 12.21
CA VAL A 250 -11.43 -3.32 12.41
C VAL A 250 -10.07 -3.89 12.79
N PHE A 251 -10.02 -4.99 13.56
CA PHE A 251 -8.77 -5.65 13.91
C PHE A 251 -8.10 -6.32 12.72
N ALA A 252 -8.84 -6.75 11.70
CA ALA A 252 -8.24 -7.22 10.45
C ALA A 252 -7.58 -6.08 9.67
N GLY A 253 -8.18 -4.89 9.67
CA GLY A 253 -7.59 -3.68 9.11
C GLY A 253 -6.56 -2.99 10.00
N GLY A 254 -6.62 -3.23 11.31
CA GLY A 254 -5.65 -2.76 12.27
C GLY A 254 -4.79 -3.90 12.77
N PHE A 255 -3.55 -3.98 12.35
CA PHE A 255 -2.54 -4.82 12.99
C PHE A 255 -2.32 -4.30 14.41
N THR A 256 -3.35 -4.37 15.24
CA THR A 256 -3.20 -4.01 16.62
C THR A 256 -2.51 -5.15 17.33
N ASN A 257 -1.27 -4.92 17.67
CA ASN A 257 -0.66 -5.60 18.77
C ASN A 257 -1.69 -5.68 19.91
N GLY A 258 -2.08 -6.93 20.26
CA GLY A 258 -2.90 -7.14 21.42
C GLY A 258 -2.23 -6.51 22.63
N SER A 259 -2.72 -5.39 23.03
CA SER A 259 -2.61 -4.87 24.37
C SER A 259 -4.02 -4.45 24.74
N GLU A 260 -4.56 -5.12 25.75
CA GLU A 260 -5.78 -4.73 26.43
C GLU A 260 -5.86 -3.24 26.71
#